data_93c19f2eb42ecd2173cf62a322a50396
#
_entry.id   93c19f2eb42ecd2173cf62a322a50396
#
_cell.length_a   1.000
_cell.length_b   1.000
_cell.length_c   1.000
_cell.angle_alpha   90.00
_cell.angle_beta   90.00
_cell.angle_gamma   90.00
#
_symmetry.space_group_name_H-M   'P 1'
#
loop_
_entity.id
_entity.type
_entity.pdbx_description
1 polymer ?
#
loop_
_entity_poly.entity_id
_entity_poly.type
_entity_poly.pdbx_seq_one_letter_code
_entity_poly.pdbx_strand_id
1 'polypeptide(L)' 'NNAVNKLPEELSTAVILREMDGLSYEEIAEVMNCPIGTVRSRIFRAREAIAQELRPLLNTQGNKRW' A
#
# COMPACT_ATOMS: atom_id res chain seq x y z
N ASN A 1 1.67 -0.35 -10.89
CA ASN A 1 0.99 -1.41 -11.61
C ASN A 1 -0.51 -1.29 -11.43
N ASN A 2 -1.24 -2.23 -11.97
CA ASN A 2 -2.69 -2.12 -12.00
C ASN A 2 -3.32 -2.11 -10.62
N ALA A 3 -2.80 -2.90 -9.72
CA ALA A 3 -3.37 -2.97 -8.38
C ALA A 3 -3.27 -1.63 -7.68
N VAL A 4 -2.13 -0.97 -7.82
CA VAL A 4 -1.96 0.35 -7.21
C VAL A 4 -2.88 1.35 -7.89
N ASN A 5 -3.01 1.28 -9.19
CA ASN A 5 -3.84 2.24 -9.92
C ASN A 5 -5.31 2.12 -9.55
N LYS A 6 -5.74 0.98 -9.05
CA LYS A 6 -7.12 0.78 -8.67
C LYS A 6 -7.43 1.30 -7.27
N LEU A 7 -6.41 1.70 -6.52
CA LEU A 7 -6.62 2.19 -5.17
C LEU A 7 -7.16 3.60 -5.18
N PRO A 8 -7.92 3.98 -4.14
CA PRO A 8 -8.23 5.39 -3.96
C PRO A 8 -6.95 6.20 -3.91
N GLU A 9 -7.06 7.44 -4.32
CA GLU A 9 -5.88 8.28 -4.44
C GLU A 9 -5.10 8.38 -3.14
N GLU A 10 -5.81 8.50 -2.03
CA GLU A 10 -5.12 8.61 -0.74
C GLU A 10 -4.28 7.39 -0.44
N LEU A 11 -4.82 6.21 -0.73
CA LEU A 11 -4.10 4.99 -0.45
C LEU A 11 -2.93 4.82 -1.40
N SER A 12 -3.13 5.08 -2.68
CA SER A 12 -2.04 4.91 -3.64
C SER A 12 -0.92 5.90 -3.36
N THR A 13 -1.26 7.14 -2.99
CA THR A 13 -0.22 8.11 -2.68
C THR A 13 0.62 7.66 -1.50
N ALA A 14 -0.02 7.17 -0.44
CA ALA A 14 0.73 6.72 0.72
C ALA A 14 1.66 5.56 0.38
N VAL A 15 1.18 4.62 -0.41
CA VAL A 15 1.99 3.47 -0.79
C VAL A 15 3.16 3.90 -1.66
N ILE A 16 2.91 4.79 -2.60
CA ILE A 16 3.96 5.23 -3.51
C ILE A 16 5.05 5.95 -2.73
N LEU A 17 4.67 6.82 -1.81
CA LEU A 17 5.66 7.53 -1.02
C LEU A 17 6.48 6.56 -0.18
N ARG A 18 5.84 5.53 0.36
CA ARG A 18 6.55 4.58 1.19
C ARG A 18 7.41 3.62 0.39
N GLU A 19 6.86 3.04 -0.66
CA GLU A 19 7.54 1.97 -1.36
C GLU A 19 8.49 2.48 -2.43
N MET A 20 8.12 3.55 -3.11
CA MET A 20 8.94 4.03 -4.21
C MET A 20 9.90 5.12 -3.78
N ASP A 21 9.44 6.04 -2.96
CA ASP A 21 10.30 7.14 -2.51
C ASP A 21 11.05 6.79 -1.24
N GLY A 22 10.65 5.74 -0.55
CA GLY A 22 11.37 5.31 0.64
C GLY A 22 11.19 6.20 1.84
N LEU A 23 10.12 6.97 1.88
CA LEU A 23 9.90 7.87 2.99
C LEU A 23 9.47 7.11 4.24
N SER A 24 9.81 7.65 5.41
CA SER A 24 9.31 7.11 6.65
C SER A 24 7.85 7.49 6.83
N TYR A 25 7.17 6.79 7.73
CA TYR A 25 5.78 7.13 8.02
C TYR A 25 5.66 8.57 8.48
N GLU A 26 6.62 9.05 9.26
CA GLU A 26 6.59 10.42 9.74
C GLU A 26 6.72 11.40 8.58
N GLU A 27 7.60 11.10 7.65
CA GLU A 27 7.77 11.95 6.49
C GLU A 27 6.53 11.96 5.63
N ILE A 28 5.92 10.80 5.46
CA ILE A 28 4.68 10.71 4.69
C ILE A 28 3.58 11.52 5.37
N ALA A 29 3.52 11.44 6.69
CA ALA A 29 2.51 12.20 7.43
C ALA A 29 2.68 13.70 7.16
N GLU A 30 3.91 14.16 7.09
CA GLU A 30 4.14 15.57 6.79
C GLU A 30 3.75 15.92 5.38
N VAL A 31 4.13 15.08 4.42
CA VAL A 31 3.80 15.32 3.03
C VAL A 31 2.29 15.34 2.83
N MET A 32 1.59 14.42 3.45
CA MET A 32 0.14 14.30 3.27
C MET A 32 -0.62 15.16 4.27
N ASN A 33 0.08 15.82 5.18
CA ASN A 33 -0.55 16.70 6.16
C ASN A 33 -1.61 15.97 6.96
N CYS A 34 -1.25 14.84 7.53
CA CYS A 34 -2.18 14.04 8.34
C CYS A 34 -1.41 13.36 9.47
N PRO A 35 -2.13 12.86 10.48
CA PRO A 35 -1.47 12.18 11.59
C PRO A 35 -0.79 10.90 11.11
N ILE A 36 0.27 10.51 11.83
CA ILE A 36 1.01 9.32 11.45
C ILE A 36 0.14 8.07 11.57
N GLY A 37 -0.80 8.05 12.51
CA GLY A 37 -1.72 6.93 12.60
C GLY A 37 -2.54 6.75 11.36
N THR A 38 -2.93 7.87 10.75
CA THR A 38 -3.68 7.84 9.50
C THR A 38 -2.81 7.26 8.38
N VAL A 39 -1.53 7.62 8.36
CA VAL A 39 -0.63 7.08 7.36
C VAL A 39 -0.53 5.57 7.49
N ARG A 40 -0.37 5.09 8.71
CA ARG A 40 -0.29 3.65 8.95
C ARG A 40 -1.55 2.94 8.46
N SER A 41 -2.70 3.50 8.80
CA SER A 41 -3.96 2.89 8.38
C SER A 41 -4.08 2.87 6.86
N ARG A 42 -3.71 3.96 6.21
CA ARG A 42 -3.82 4.03 4.76
C ARG A 42 -2.90 3.02 4.10
N ILE A 43 -1.67 2.91 4.59
CA ILE A 43 -0.73 1.96 4.01
C ILE A 43 -1.20 0.53 4.26
N PHE A 44 -1.71 0.27 5.45
CA PHE A 44 -2.21 -1.06 5.75
C PHE A 44 -3.36 -1.44 4.82
N ARG A 45 -4.30 -0.52 4.64
CA ARG A 45 -5.43 -0.78 3.76
C ARG A 45 -4.98 -0.95 2.31
N ALA A 46 -4.01 -0.15 1.88
CA ALA A 46 -3.52 -0.27 0.53
C ALA A 46 -2.88 -1.62 0.31
N ARG A 47 -2.08 -2.07 1.24
CA ARG A 47 -1.43 -3.37 1.12
C ARG A 47 -2.45 -4.50 1.14
N GLU A 48 -3.49 -4.36 1.96
CA GLU A 48 -4.55 -5.35 1.98
C GLU A 48 -5.26 -5.43 0.63
N ALA A 49 -5.57 -4.28 0.06
CA ALA A 49 -6.24 -4.26 -1.23
C ALA A 49 -5.37 -4.86 -2.32
N ILE A 50 -4.09 -4.53 -2.31
CA ILE A 50 -3.17 -5.08 -3.29
C ILE A 50 -3.04 -6.57 -3.10
N ALA A 51 -2.94 -7.03 -1.88
CA ALA A 51 -2.82 -8.44 -1.60
C ALA A 51 -4.05 -9.19 -2.10
N GLN A 52 -5.22 -8.62 -1.93
CA GLN A 52 -6.43 -9.27 -2.40
C GLN A 52 -6.47 -9.36 -3.92
N GLU A 53 -5.98 -8.30 -4.58
CA GLU A 53 -5.94 -8.33 -6.02
C GLU A 53 -4.99 -9.41 -6.54
N LEU A 54 -3.89 -9.63 -5.84
CA LEU A 54 -2.89 -10.57 -6.29
C LEU A 54 -3.12 -11.98 -5.75
N ARG A 55 -4.01 -12.14 -4.80
CA ARG A 55 -4.19 -13.43 -4.13
C ARG A 55 -4.47 -14.56 -5.10
N PRO A 56 -5.35 -14.40 -6.09
CA PRO A 56 -5.59 -15.50 -7.02
C PRO A 56 -4.34 -15.94 -7.76
N LEU A 57 -3.50 -14.98 -8.13
CA LEU A 57 -2.27 -15.33 -8.80
C LEU A 57 -1.31 -16.07 -7.88
N LEU A 58 -1.22 -15.58 -6.65
CA LEU A 58 -0.32 -16.23 -5.69
C LEU A 58 -0.78 -17.64 -5.38
N ASN A 59 -2.08 -17.82 -5.22
CA ASN A 59 -2.61 -19.15 -4.97
C ASN A 59 -2.37 -20.07 -6.13
N THR A 60 -2.52 -19.54 -7.32
CA THR A 60 -2.31 -20.34 -8.51
C THR A 60 -0.88 -20.81 -8.61
N GLN A 61 0.03 -20.01 -8.14
CA GLN A 61 1.42 -20.37 -8.20
C GLN A 61 1.81 -21.29 -7.12
N GLY A 62 0.91 -21.80 -6.41
CA GLY A 62 1.28 -22.83 -5.62
C GLY A 62 1.48 -22.55 -4.30
N ASN A 63 1.10 -21.78 -4.06
CA ASN A 63 1.04 -21.66 -2.86
C ASN A 63 2.10 -22.09 -2.07
N LYS A 64 2.96 -22.16 -2.18
CA LYS A 64 3.90 -22.53 -1.49
C LYS A 64 4.41 -21.82 -0.55
N ARG A 65 4.63 -21.59 -0.19
CA ARG A 65 5.12 -21.27 0.62
C ARG A 65 5.44 -20.41 1.25
N TRP A 66 5.42 -20.17 1.16
CA TRP A 66 5.70 -19.08 1.89
C TRP A 66 5.94 -19.42 3.23
#